data_992984d819673890221f56a14364e82e
#
_entry.id   992984d819673890221f56a14364e82e
#
_cell.length_a   1.000
_cell.length_b   1.000
_cell.length_c   1.000
_cell.angle_alpha   90.00
_cell.angle_beta   90.00
_cell.angle_gamma   90.00
#
_symmetry.space_group_name_H-M   'P 1'
#
loop_
_entity.id
_entity.type
_entity.pdbx_description
1 polymer ?
#
loop_
_entity_poly.entity_id
_entity_poly.type
_entity_poly.pdbx_seq_one_letter_code
_entity_poly.pdbx_strand_id
1 'polypeptide(L)'
;MEKMSGKTALVTGSTDGVGRLVARKLGQAGARVLVHGRDAERGARVVADIETSGGVAAFLAADLSALAEVRRLADATQATVDRLDILINNAGIGTAGPRQTSAEGCELRFAVNYLAGFLLTLLLLPLIKNSAPARIVNVSSAGQQPTTSATSC
;
A
#
# COMPACT_ATOMS: atom_id res chain seq x y z
N MET A 1 1.58 -18.62 -14.37
CA MET A 1 1.08 -17.43 -13.65
C MET A 1 0.01 -16.80 -14.52
N GLU A 2 -1.17 -16.53 -13.96
CA GLU A 2 -2.26 -15.90 -14.71
C GLU A 2 -1.81 -14.53 -15.24
N LYS A 3 -2.14 -14.23 -16.51
CA LYS A 3 -1.75 -12.93 -17.10
C LYS A 3 -2.57 -11.82 -16.48
N MET A 4 -1.89 -10.81 -15.93
CA MET A 4 -2.49 -9.62 -15.32
C MET A 4 -2.54 -8.41 -16.28
N SER A 5 -2.43 -8.67 -17.57
CA SER A 5 -2.48 -7.60 -18.60
C SER A 5 -3.77 -6.79 -18.50
N GLY A 6 -3.66 -5.47 -18.53
CA GLY A 6 -4.78 -4.54 -18.40
C GLY A 6 -5.30 -4.36 -16.95
N LYS A 7 -4.66 -4.99 -15.97
CA LYS A 7 -4.96 -4.81 -14.54
C LYS A 7 -4.05 -3.75 -13.92
N THR A 8 -4.59 -2.98 -12.99
CA THR A 8 -3.84 -2.01 -12.19
C THR A 8 -3.84 -2.44 -10.73
N ALA A 9 -2.66 -2.43 -10.11
CA ALA A 9 -2.48 -2.79 -8.71
C ALA A 9 -1.80 -1.65 -7.94
N LEU A 10 -2.30 -1.32 -6.75
CA LEU A 10 -1.59 -0.52 -5.75
C LEU A 10 -1.11 -1.44 -4.64
N VAL A 11 0.19 -1.39 -4.34
CA VAL A 11 0.79 -2.17 -3.25
C VAL A 11 1.41 -1.21 -2.24
N THR A 12 0.81 -1.09 -1.05
CA THR A 12 1.37 -0.23 -0.01
C THR A 12 2.59 -0.88 0.63
N GLY A 13 3.61 -0.06 1.00
CA GLY A 13 4.86 -0.57 1.58
C GLY A 13 5.64 -1.47 0.61
N SER A 14 5.67 -1.12 -0.67
CA SER A 14 6.27 -1.96 -1.71
C SER A 14 7.69 -1.57 -2.12
N THR A 15 8.38 -0.76 -1.30
CA THR A 15 9.80 -0.43 -1.54
C THR A 15 10.78 -1.42 -0.92
N ASP A 16 10.30 -2.35 -0.10
CA ASP A 16 11.11 -3.37 0.58
C ASP A 16 10.31 -4.65 0.90
N GLY A 17 10.99 -5.70 1.33
CA GLY A 17 10.42 -6.94 1.85
C GLY A 17 9.40 -7.61 0.94
N VAL A 18 8.33 -8.10 1.56
CA VAL A 18 7.24 -8.81 0.87
C VAL A 18 6.53 -7.93 -0.15
N GLY A 19 6.26 -6.66 0.20
CA GLY A 19 5.59 -5.72 -0.70
C GLY A 19 6.37 -5.51 -2.00
N ARG A 20 7.70 -5.36 -1.93
CA ARG A 20 8.58 -5.26 -3.11
C ARG A 20 8.49 -6.50 -3.99
N LEU A 21 8.54 -7.70 -3.38
CA LEU A 21 8.46 -8.94 -4.10
C LEU A 21 7.11 -9.09 -4.83
N VAL A 22 6.01 -8.74 -4.14
CA VAL A 22 4.65 -8.77 -4.71
C VAL A 22 4.53 -7.78 -5.86
N ALA A 23 4.99 -6.53 -5.70
CA ALA A 23 4.95 -5.51 -6.74
C ALA A 23 5.69 -5.98 -8.01
N ARG A 24 6.90 -6.52 -7.86
CA ARG A 24 7.68 -7.07 -8.99
C ARG A 24 6.97 -8.24 -9.68
N LYS A 25 6.41 -9.18 -8.92
CA LYS A 25 5.68 -10.33 -9.49
C LYS A 25 4.43 -9.89 -10.25
N LEU A 26 3.70 -8.90 -9.75
CA LEU A 26 2.53 -8.34 -10.46
C LEU A 26 2.96 -7.65 -11.76
N GLY A 27 4.04 -6.86 -11.74
CA GLY A 27 4.60 -6.25 -12.95
C GLY A 27 5.03 -7.29 -13.98
N GLN A 28 5.75 -8.34 -13.55
CA GLN A 28 6.14 -9.46 -14.41
C GLN A 28 4.95 -10.25 -14.99
N ALA A 29 3.82 -10.24 -14.28
CA ALA A 29 2.57 -10.82 -14.77
C ALA A 29 1.81 -9.92 -15.75
N GLY A 30 2.29 -8.68 -15.98
CA GLY A 30 1.72 -7.71 -16.93
C GLY A 30 0.76 -6.71 -16.31
N ALA A 31 0.66 -6.62 -14.99
CA ALA A 31 -0.10 -5.56 -14.33
C ALA A 31 0.66 -4.22 -14.38
N ARG A 32 -0.09 -3.12 -14.47
CA ARG A 32 0.43 -1.80 -14.09
C ARG A 32 0.51 -1.72 -12.58
N VAL A 33 1.65 -1.37 -12.01
CA VAL A 33 1.89 -1.38 -10.57
C VAL A 33 2.13 0.04 -10.04
N LEU A 34 1.31 0.47 -9.09
CA LEU A 34 1.58 1.64 -8.28
C LEU A 34 2.38 1.20 -7.05
N VAL A 35 3.65 1.54 -7.06
CA VAL A 35 4.61 1.28 -5.98
C VAL A 35 4.49 2.38 -4.95
N HIS A 36 4.34 2.04 -3.68
CA HIS A 36 4.19 3.02 -2.61
C HIS A 36 5.22 2.80 -1.49
N GLY A 37 5.74 3.91 -0.98
CA GLY A 37 6.64 3.97 0.17
C GLY A 37 7.01 5.40 0.53
N ARG A 38 7.87 5.57 1.53
CA ARG A 38 8.32 6.88 2.01
C ARG A 38 9.61 7.36 1.31
N ASP A 39 10.41 6.42 0.87
CA ASP A 39 11.75 6.65 0.32
C ASP A 39 11.68 6.66 -1.22
N ALA A 40 11.92 7.82 -1.81
CA ALA A 40 11.83 8.03 -3.24
C ALA A 40 12.91 7.25 -4.02
N GLU A 41 14.12 7.11 -3.47
CA GLU A 41 15.19 6.35 -4.14
C GLU A 41 14.86 4.86 -4.19
N ARG A 42 14.39 4.28 -3.07
CA ARG A 42 13.94 2.90 -3.03
C ARG A 42 12.75 2.68 -3.98
N GLY A 43 11.83 3.63 -4.00
CA GLY A 43 10.69 3.61 -4.91
C GLY A 43 11.12 3.59 -6.38
N ALA A 44 12.01 4.49 -6.76
CA ALA A 44 12.56 4.57 -8.12
C ALA A 44 13.26 3.27 -8.54
N ARG A 45 14.02 2.63 -7.62
CA ARG A 45 14.67 1.33 -7.91
C ARG A 45 13.65 0.23 -8.19
N VAL A 46 12.55 0.18 -7.42
CA VAL A 46 11.50 -0.84 -7.65
C VAL A 46 10.78 -0.61 -8.97
N VAL A 47 10.50 0.66 -9.31
CA VAL A 47 9.93 1.01 -10.62
C VAL A 47 10.86 0.55 -11.74
N ALA A 48 12.15 0.89 -11.67
CA ALA A 48 13.14 0.49 -12.66
C ALA A 48 13.26 -1.05 -12.79
N ASP A 49 13.23 -1.79 -11.67
CA ASP A 49 13.22 -3.26 -11.66
C ASP A 49 12.01 -3.83 -12.43
N ILE A 50 10.83 -3.21 -12.26
CA ILE A 50 9.61 -3.65 -12.94
C ILE A 50 9.68 -3.33 -14.44
N GLU A 51 10.12 -2.13 -14.80
CA GLU A 51 10.22 -1.66 -16.18
C GLU A 51 11.28 -2.46 -16.97
N THR A 52 12.42 -2.76 -16.35
CA THR A 52 13.45 -3.63 -16.94
C THR A 52 12.93 -5.03 -17.26
N SER A 53 11.93 -5.49 -16.49
CA SER A 53 11.24 -6.77 -16.74
C SER A 53 10.10 -6.66 -17.76
N GLY A 54 9.93 -5.51 -18.44
CA GLY A 54 8.88 -5.25 -19.42
C GLY A 54 7.52 -4.87 -18.81
N GLY A 55 7.47 -4.59 -17.49
CA GLY A 55 6.27 -4.13 -16.80
C GLY A 55 6.08 -2.62 -16.88
N VAL A 56 4.96 -2.14 -16.32
CA VAL A 56 4.65 -0.71 -16.19
C VAL A 56 4.47 -0.38 -14.73
N ALA A 57 5.18 0.62 -14.22
CA ALA A 57 5.06 1.02 -12.83
C ALA A 57 5.15 2.54 -12.65
N ALA A 58 4.62 3.04 -11.53
CA ALA A 58 4.80 4.40 -11.07
C ALA A 58 4.99 4.39 -9.54
N PHE A 59 5.73 5.37 -9.02
CA PHE A 59 5.96 5.50 -7.58
C PHE A 59 5.09 6.60 -7.00
N LEU A 60 4.43 6.30 -5.89
CA LEU A 60 3.64 7.24 -5.10
C LEU A 60 4.22 7.33 -3.69
N ALA A 61 4.76 8.50 -3.35
CA ALA A 61 5.34 8.76 -2.03
C ALA A 61 4.26 9.17 -1.03
N ALA A 62 4.22 8.50 0.13
CA ALA A 62 3.41 8.93 1.27
C ALA A 62 3.92 8.32 2.58
N ASP A 63 3.75 9.01 3.71
CA ASP A 63 3.98 8.46 5.04
C ASP A 63 2.64 8.10 5.69
N LEU A 64 2.36 6.82 5.79
CA LEU A 64 1.08 6.32 6.36
C LEU A 64 0.96 6.52 7.88
N SER A 65 1.94 7.13 8.52
CA SER A 65 1.83 7.54 9.93
C SER A 65 0.95 8.78 10.13
N ALA A 66 0.59 9.49 9.04
CA ALA A 66 -0.26 10.67 9.06
C ALA A 66 -1.47 10.47 8.14
N LEU A 67 -2.70 10.64 8.66
CA LEU A 67 -3.92 10.43 7.88
C LEU A 67 -4.07 11.43 6.71
N ALA A 68 -3.48 12.63 6.83
CA ALA A 68 -3.41 13.59 5.72
C ALA A 68 -2.62 13.01 4.52
N GLU A 69 -1.52 12.31 4.79
CA GLU A 69 -0.72 11.65 3.75
C GLU A 69 -1.46 10.46 3.12
N VAL A 70 -2.26 9.72 3.91
CA VAL A 70 -3.14 8.67 3.37
C VAL A 70 -4.16 9.24 2.38
N ARG A 71 -4.75 10.40 2.68
CA ARG A 71 -5.67 11.10 1.77
C ARG A 71 -4.95 11.52 0.50
N ARG A 72 -3.77 12.12 0.64
CA ARG A 72 -2.94 12.53 -0.49
C ARG A 72 -2.54 11.33 -1.39
N LEU A 73 -2.26 10.18 -0.80
CA LEU A 73 -2.00 8.95 -1.55
C LEU A 73 -3.23 8.49 -2.34
N ALA A 74 -4.42 8.57 -1.74
CA ALA A 74 -5.66 8.23 -2.43
C ALA A 74 -5.90 9.17 -3.62
N ASP A 75 -5.75 10.49 -3.44
CA ASP A 75 -5.90 11.49 -4.49
C ASP A 75 -4.88 11.27 -5.62
N ALA A 76 -3.60 11.04 -5.27
CA ALA A 76 -2.55 10.75 -6.24
C ALA A 76 -2.82 9.45 -7.01
N THR A 77 -3.37 8.43 -6.36
CA THR A 77 -3.79 7.19 -7.02
C THR A 77 -4.87 7.46 -8.05
N GLN A 78 -5.92 8.19 -7.67
CA GLN A 78 -7.03 8.53 -8.57
C GLN A 78 -6.60 9.44 -9.73
N ALA A 79 -5.61 10.32 -9.51
CA ALA A 79 -5.04 11.15 -10.57
C ALA A 79 -4.13 10.37 -11.55
N THR A 80 -3.58 9.24 -11.11
CA THR A 80 -2.61 8.46 -11.89
C THR A 80 -3.28 7.38 -12.74
N VAL A 81 -4.44 6.85 -12.31
CA VAL A 81 -5.10 5.72 -12.97
C VAL A 81 -6.62 5.84 -12.97
N ASP A 82 -7.25 5.41 -14.06
CA ASP A 82 -8.71 5.40 -14.21
C ASP A 82 -9.35 4.13 -13.65
N ARG A 83 -8.53 3.13 -13.27
CA ARG A 83 -8.99 1.87 -12.71
C ARG A 83 -8.02 1.33 -11.67
N LEU A 84 -8.55 0.69 -10.64
CA LEU A 84 -7.79 -0.02 -9.62
C LEU A 84 -8.41 -1.40 -9.39
N ASP A 85 -7.79 -2.42 -9.97
CA ASP A 85 -8.26 -3.81 -9.91
C ASP A 85 -7.82 -4.51 -8.63
N ILE A 86 -6.66 -4.13 -8.09
CA ILE A 86 -6.05 -4.78 -6.93
C ILE A 86 -5.52 -3.71 -5.97
N LEU A 87 -6.05 -3.68 -4.76
CA LEU A 87 -5.46 -2.93 -3.64
C LEU A 87 -4.85 -3.92 -2.67
N ILE A 88 -3.54 -3.79 -2.39
CA ILE A 88 -2.84 -4.60 -1.40
C ILE A 88 -2.38 -3.70 -0.25
N ASN A 89 -3.09 -3.76 0.86
CA ASN A 89 -2.72 -3.14 2.12
C ASN A 89 -1.64 -4.01 2.79
N ASN A 90 -0.37 -3.75 2.44
CA ASN A 90 0.78 -4.50 2.92
C ASN A 90 1.68 -3.67 3.85
N ALA A 91 1.61 -2.34 3.78
CA ALA A 91 2.42 -1.48 4.64
C ALA A 91 2.22 -1.83 6.11
N GLY A 92 3.32 -1.92 6.83
CA GLY A 92 3.32 -2.18 8.26
C GLY A 92 4.67 -1.89 8.88
N ILE A 93 4.66 -1.59 10.16
CA ILE A 93 5.86 -1.40 10.97
C ILE A 93 5.90 -2.44 12.09
N GLY A 94 7.12 -2.87 12.44
CA GLY A 94 7.33 -3.88 13.47
C GLY A 94 7.16 -3.34 14.89
N THR A 95 7.28 -4.24 15.86
CA THR A 95 7.07 -3.98 17.29
C THR A 95 8.34 -3.54 18.02
N ALA A 96 9.49 -3.45 17.34
CA ALA A 96 10.74 -3.03 17.96
C ALA A 96 10.70 -1.54 18.32
N GLY A 97 11.23 -1.23 19.51
CA GLY A 97 11.37 0.14 20.01
C GLY A 97 10.23 0.62 20.93
N PRO A 98 10.38 1.83 21.50
CA PRO A 98 9.41 2.40 22.42
C PRO A 98 8.08 2.70 21.71
N ARG A 99 7.02 2.89 22.50
CA ARG A 99 5.74 3.36 22.00
C ARG A 99 5.89 4.77 21.41
N GLN A 100 5.38 4.94 20.21
CA GLN A 100 5.33 6.22 19.50
C GLN A 100 3.87 6.53 19.13
N THR A 101 3.59 7.79 18.85
CA THR A 101 2.27 8.26 18.42
C THR A 101 2.34 8.86 17.02
N SER A 102 1.25 8.72 16.26
CA SER A 102 1.05 9.40 14.99
C SER A 102 0.80 10.90 15.17
N ALA A 103 0.70 11.62 14.07
CA ALA A 103 0.35 13.05 14.08
C ALA A 103 -1.02 13.32 14.74
N GLU A 104 -1.94 12.35 14.66
CA GLU A 104 -3.28 12.41 15.25
C GLU A 104 -3.33 11.87 16.69
N GLY A 105 -2.18 11.54 17.30
CA GLY A 105 -2.10 11.05 18.68
C GLY A 105 -2.41 9.56 18.86
N CYS A 106 -2.66 8.81 17.78
CA CYS A 106 -2.88 7.38 17.85
C CYS A 106 -1.56 6.62 18.05
N GLU A 107 -1.61 5.43 18.64
CA GLU A 107 -0.43 4.55 18.69
C GLU A 107 0.06 4.27 17.26
N LEU A 108 1.37 4.44 17.04
CA LEU A 108 1.93 4.50 15.69
C LEU A 108 1.72 3.23 14.88
N ARG A 109 1.82 2.05 15.51
CA ARG A 109 1.58 0.76 14.81
C ARG A 109 0.11 0.60 14.44
N PHE A 110 -0.79 1.00 15.33
CA PHE A 110 -2.22 1.01 15.05
C PHE A 110 -2.54 1.96 13.90
N ALA A 111 -1.93 3.16 13.89
CA ALA A 111 -2.11 4.13 12.81
C ALA A 111 -1.63 3.56 11.45
N VAL A 112 -0.40 3.02 11.39
CA VAL A 112 0.19 2.54 10.13
C VAL A 112 -0.37 1.19 9.69
N ASN A 113 -0.47 0.22 10.62
CA ASN A 113 -0.80 -1.16 10.27
C ASN A 113 -2.30 -1.40 10.10
N TYR A 114 -3.15 -0.49 10.62
CA TYR A 114 -4.60 -0.64 10.55
C TYR A 114 -5.31 0.59 9.98
N LEU A 115 -5.25 1.76 10.66
CA LEU A 115 -6.04 2.93 10.29
C LEU A 115 -5.73 3.41 8.88
N ALA A 116 -4.45 3.43 8.49
CA ALA A 116 -4.04 3.88 7.17
C ALA A 116 -4.65 3.01 6.06
N GLY A 117 -4.54 1.69 6.17
CA GLY A 117 -5.13 0.76 5.19
C GLY A 117 -6.65 0.82 5.16
N PHE A 118 -7.29 0.98 6.32
CA PHE A 118 -8.74 1.17 6.42
C PHE A 118 -9.19 2.45 5.72
N LEU A 119 -8.59 3.60 6.04
CA LEU A 119 -8.92 4.88 5.43
C LEU A 119 -8.64 4.87 3.92
N LEU A 120 -7.48 4.37 3.50
CA LEU A 120 -7.12 4.27 2.08
C LEU A 120 -8.14 3.43 1.30
N THR A 121 -8.56 2.31 1.88
CA THR A 121 -9.58 1.45 1.28
C THR A 121 -10.90 2.20 1.08
N LEU A 122 -11.38 2.93 2.09
CA LEU A 122 -12.63 3.70 1.99
C LEU A 122 -12.54 4.79 0.92
N LEU A 123 -11.42 5.52 0.86
CA LEU A 123 -11.21 6.60 -0.10
C LEU A 123 -11.12 6.08 -1.56
N LEU A 124 -10.53 4.91 -1.75
CA LEU A 124 -10.39 4.28 -3.07
C LEU A 124 -11.58 3.38 -3.46
N LEU A 125 -12.52 3.14 -2.54
CA LEU A 125 -13.64 2.23 -2.77
C LEU A 125 -14.49 2.58 -4.01
N PRO A 126 -14.78 3.85 -4.33
CA PRO A 126 -15.49 4.19 -5.57
C PRO A 126 -14.72 3.75 -6.82
N LEU A 127 -13.43 4.02 -6.88
CA LEU A 127 -12.55 3.62 -8.00
C LEU A 127 -12.48 2.09 -8.12
N ILE A 128 -12.34 1.38 -6.99
CA ILE A 128 -12.30 -0.09 -6.95
C ILE A 128 -13.62 -0.69 -7.43
N LYS A 129 -14.77 -0.15 -7.01
CA LYS A 129 -16.09 -0.61 -7.46
C LYS A 129 -16.28 -0.42 -8.96
N ASN A 130 -15.86 0.71 -9.49
CA ASN A 130 -15.93 1.00 -10.94
C ASN A 130 -14.96 0.12 -11.75
N SER A 131 -13.98 -0.48 -11.12
CA SER A 131 -13.00 -1.38 -11.74
C SER A 131 -13.37 -2.86 -11.64
N ALA A 132 -14.58 -3.19 -11.17
CA ALA A 132 -14.99 -4.58 -10.96
C ALA A 132 -14.83 -5.45 -12.24
N PRO A 133 -14.46 -6.74 -12.06
CA PRO A 133 -14.14 -7.41 -10.81
C PRO A 133 -12.78 -7.01 -10.24
N ALA A 134 -12.78 -6.52 -8.99
CA ALA A 134 -11.59 -6.05 -8.30
C ALA A 134 -11.38 -6.79 -6.97
N ARG A 135 -10.21 -6.64 -6.37
CA ARG A 135 -9.84 -7.31 -5.10
C ARG A 135 -9.15 -6.35 -4.15
N ILE A 136 -9.47 -6.50 -2.87
CA ILE A 136 -8.75 -5.87 -1.76
C ILE A 136 -8.09 -6.99 -0.96
N VAL A 137 -6.79 -6.88 -0.74
CA VAL A 137 -5.98 -7.83 0.03
C VAL A 137 -5.39 -7.11 1.23
N ASN A 138 -5.71 -7.57 2.43
CA ASN A 138 -5.11 -7.07 3.66
C ASN A 138 -4.07 -8.07 4.15
N VAL A 139 -2.81 -7.62 4.24
CA VAL A 139 -1.72 -8.44 4.77
C VAL A 139 -1.74 -8.33 6.29
N SER A 140 -1.82 -9.45 6.95
CA SER A 140 -1.91 -9.59 8.41
C SER A 140 -0.81 -10.53 8.91
N SER A 141 -0.51 -10.47 10.21
CA SER A 141 0.48 -11.34 10.84
C SER A 141 -0.18 -12.34 11.78
N ALA A 142 0.34 -13.57 11.81
CA ALA A 142 -0.01 -14.57 12.81
C ALA A 142 0.54 -14.24 14.21
N GLY A 143 1.51 -13.32 14.32
CA GLY A 143 2.12 -12.87 15.59
C GLY A 143 1.30 -11.81 16.33
N GLN A 144 0.00 -11.79 16.18
CA GLN A 144 -0.88 -10.86 16.90
C GLN A 144 -0.91 -11.19 18.38
N GLN A 145 -0.73 -10.16 19.21
CA GLN A 145 -0.90 -10.22 20.66
C GLN A 145 -2.28 -9.65 21.04
N PRO A 146 -2.93 -10.13 22.11
CA PRO A 146 -4.13 -9.50 22.63
C PRO A 146 -3.86 -8.03 22.97
N THR A 147 -4.70 -7.12 22.48
CA THR A 147 -4.64 -5.71 22.89
C THR A 147 -5.41 -5.54 24.20
N THR A 148 -4.77 -4.94 25.22
CA THR A 148 -5.49 -4.44 26.38
C THR A 148 -6.17 -3.12 25.97
N SER A 149 -7.41 -2.93 26.42
CA SER A 149 -8.31 -1.82 26.05
C SER A 149 -7.80 -0.40 26.34
N ALA A 150 -6.62 -0.26 26.94
CA ALA A 150 -6.01 1.02 27.28
C ALA A 150 -5.17 1.65 26.13
N THR A 151 -5.25 1.14 24.91
CA THR A 151 -4.27 1.48 23.84
C THR A 151 -4.88 2.10 22.59
N SER A 152 -6.19 2.29 22.53
CA SER A 152 -6.84 3.00 21.41
C SER A 152 -6.75 4.53 21.55
N CYS A 153 -6.82 5.21 20.43
CA CYS A 153 -6.88 6.68 20.35
C CYS A 153 -7.92 7.28 21.29
#